data_8c097ad359b418d711871a6ac9c29d84
#
_entry.id   8c097ad359b418d711871a6ac9c29d84
#
_cell.length_a   1.000
_cell.length_b   1.000
_cell.length_c   1.000
_cell.angle_alpha   90.00
_cell.angle_beta   90.00
_cell.angle_gamma   90.00
#
_symmetry.space_group_name_H-M   'P 1'
#
loop_
_entity.id
_entity.type
_entity.pdbx_description
1 polymer ?
#
loop_
_entity_poly.entity_id
_entity_poly.type
_entity_poly.pdbx_seq_one_letter_code
_entity_poly.pdbx_strand_id
1 'polypeptide(L)'
;VFCPDDTPEVNIREIALQGAHLWRVNGLIDDCGKIVGDGKEATGWFDVSTLKEPYRIEGKKTMGLELAEQLGWVLPDIIFYPTGGGTGLIGMWKAFEELESIGWIGSHRPRMVAVQAEGCAPIVKAYEDGVETAERWEGANTIASGIRVPAAIGDFLILRAVRDSRGFAIAVDDAAIQEAQIE
;
A
#
# COMPACT_ATOMS: atom_id res chain seq x y z
N VAL A 1 -16.30 10.46 5.05
CA VAL A 1 -15.15 9.57 5.26
C VAL A 1 -15.51 8.55 6.33
N PHE A 2 -15.18 7.29 6.09
CA PHE A 2 -15.28 6.22 7.09
C PHE A 2 -13.87 5.78 7.49
N CYS A 3 -13.63 5.62 8.78
CA CYS A 3 -12.34 5.15 9.30
C CYS A 3 -12.55 4.23 10.51
N PRO A 4 -11.60 3.32 10.80
CA PRO A 4 -11.62 2.52 12.03
C PRO A 4 -11.68 3.38 13.30
N ASP A 5 -12.27 2.85 14.37
CA ASP A 5 -12.38 3.55 15.66
C ASP A 5 -11.02 3.91 16.26
N ASP A 6 -10.01 3.07 16.02
CA ASP A 6 -8.64 3.23 16.51
C ASP A 6 -7.72 4.02 15.55
N THR A 7 -8.30 4.71 14.55
CA THR A 7 -7.56 5.62 13.69
C THR A 7 -6.86 6.70 14.54
N PRO A 8 -5.56 6.98 14.29
CA PRO A 8 -4.83 7.99 15.04
C PRO A 8 -5.55 9.35 15.08
N GLU A 9 -5.63 9.94 16.25
CA GLU A 9 -6.38 11.19 16.49
C GLU A 9 -5.91 12.34 15.59
N VAL A 10 -4.64 12.38 15.22
CA VAL A 10 -4.11 13.37 14.28
C VAL A 10 -4.78 13.28 12.92
N ASN A 11 -5.00 12.07 12.40
CA ASN A 11 -5.67 11.85 11.11
C ASN A 11 -7.15 12.24 11.18
N ILE A 12 -7.82 11.94 12.32
CA ILE A 12 -9.20 12.32 12.57
C ILE A 12 -9.36 13.85 12.54
N ARG A 13 -8.47 14.57 13.21
CA ARG A 13 -8.45 16.03 13.22
C ARG A 13 -8.21 16.63 11.85
N GLU A 14 -7.26 16.09 11.09
CA GLU A 14 -6.98 16.54 9.72
C GLU A 14 -8.20 16.37 8.82
N ILE A 15 -8.89 15.24 8.87
CA ILE A 15 -10.11 15.00 8.10
C ILE A 15 -11.20 16.00 8.48
N ALA A 16 -11.40 16.25 9.77
CA ALA A 16 -12.40 17.17 10.27
C ALA A 16 -12.09 18.64 9.89
N LEU A 17 -10.82 19.04 9.95
CA LEU A 17 -10.37 20.38 9.55
C LEU A 17 -10.65 20.70 8.09
N GLN A 18 -10.65 19.67 7.22
CA GLN A 18 -11.03 19.82 5.80
C GLN A 18 -12.55 19.90 5.59
N GLY A 19 -13.36 19.92 6.65
CA GLY A 19 -14.81 20.01 6.59
C GLY A 19 -15.51 18.72 6.14
N ALA A 20 -14.83 17.58 6.14
CA ALA A 20 -15.41 16.32 5.75
C ALA A 20 -16.30 15.73 6.85
N HIS A 21 -17.43 15.11 6.48
CA HIS A 21 -18.20 14.28 7.39
C HIS A 21 -17.42 13.00 7.70
N LEU A 22 -17.11 12.77 8.97
CA LEU A 22 -16.32 11.64 9.44
C LEU A 22 -17.19 10.67 10.26
N TRP A 23 -17.08 9.39 9.96
CA TRP A 23 -17.76 8.30 10.67
C TRP A 23 -16.72 7.31 11.16
N ARG A 24 -16.69 7.04 12.45
CA ARG A 24 -15.85 6.00 13.06
C ARG A 24 -16.56 4.67 13.03
N VAL A 25 -15.87 3.63 12.63
CA VAL A 25 -16.40 2.28 12.43
C VAL A 25 -15.72 1.34 13.41
N ASN A 26 -16.51 0.59 14.17
CA ASN A 26 -15.99 -0.50 15.00
C ASN A 26 -15.62 -1.69 14.09
N GLY A 27 -14.44 -1.61 13.49
CA GLY A 27 -13.91 -2.56 12.51
C GLY A 27 -12.58 -2.10 11.95
N LEU A 28 -12.11 -2.77 10.91
CA LEU A 28 -10.88 -2.46 10.21
C LEU A 28 -11.14 -1.67 8.92
N ILE A 29 -10.08 -1.31 8.21
CA ILE A 29 -10.21 -0.45 7.01
C ILE A 29 -10.98 -1.14 5.87
N ASP A 30 -10.93 -2.46 5.77
CA ASP A 30 -11.71 -3.23 4.82
C ASP A 30 -13.22 -3.21 5.14
N ASP A 31 -13.62 -3.16 6.43
CA ASP A 31 -15.01 -2.96 6.85
C ASP A 31 -15.52 -1.57 6.43
N CYS A 32 -14.68 -0.54 6.59
CA CYS A 32 -14.98 0.80 6.09
C CYS A 32 -15.19 0.80 4.57
N GLY A 33 -14.32 0.11 3.83
CA GLY A 33 -14.43 -0.06 2.37
C GLY A 33 -15.72 -0.74 1.95
N LYS A 34 -16.17 -1.74 2.72
CA LYS A 34 -17.45 -2.43 2.49
C LYS A 34 -18.64 -1.48 2.65
N ILE A 35 -18.67 -0.67 3.72
CA ILE A 35 -19.73 0.33 3.94
C ILE A 35 -19.84 1.29 2.74
N VAL A 36 -18.72 1.77 2.22
CA VAL A 36 -18.70 2.65 1.05
C VAL A 36 -19.20 1.90 -0.19
N GLY A 37 -18.72 0.66 -0.41
CA GLY A 37 -19.14 -0.17 -1.54
C GLY A 37 -20.63 -0.45 -1.56
N ASP A 38 -21.21 -0.80 -0.41
CA ASP A 38 -22.64 -1.10 -0.27
C ASP A 38 -23.52 0.17 -0.39
N GLY A 39 -22.99 1.34 0.04
CA GLY A 39 -23.76 2.59 0.09
C GLY A 39 -23.70 3.43 -1.18
N LYS A 40 -22.68 3.28 -2.01
CA LYS A 40 -22.38 4.19 -3.13
C LYS A 40 -23.50 4.32 -4.18
N GLU A 41 -24.21 3.24 -4.49
CA GLU A 41 -25.30 3.28 -5.48
C GLU A 41 -26.51 4.05 -4.97
N ALA A 42 -26.90 3.83 -3.70
CA ALA A 42 -28.04 4.51 -3.10
C ALA A 42 -27.78 5.99 -2.82
N THR A 43 -26.52 6.38 -2.60
CA THR A 43 -26.15 7.74 -2.19
C THR A 43 -25.55 8.57 -3.32
N GLY A 44 -25.15 7.96 -4.44
CA GLY A 44 -24.45 8.61 -5.54
C GLY A 44 -22.99 8.97 -5.20
N TRP A 45 -22.39 8.34 -4.20
CA TRP A 45 -20.97 8.60 -3.88
C TRP A 45 -20.04 8.11 -4.97
N PHE A 46 -19.03 8.91 -5.27
CA PHE A 46 -17.87 8.46 -6.02
C PHE A 46 -16.86 7.85 -5.05
N ASP A 47 -16.61 6.55 -5.17
CA ASP A 47 -15.70 5.82 -4.28
C ASP A 47 -14.25 6.07 -4.68
N VAL A 48 -13.55 6.88 -3.89
CA VAL A 48 -12.11 7.17 -4.03
C VAL A 48 -11.24 6.29 -3.13
N SER A 49 -11.77 5.19 -2.60
CA SER A 49 -11.00 4.24 -1.80
C SER A 49 -9.86 3.64 -2.62
N THR A 50 -8.88 3.10 -1.91
CA THR A 50 -7.68 2.51 -2.52
C THR A 50 -8.02 1.51 -3.63
N LEU A 51 -7.52 1.76 -4.83
CA LEU A 51 -7.69 0.89 -6.02
C LEU A 51 -9.14 0.68 -6.50
N LYS A 52 -10.07 1.53 -6.11
CA LYS A 52 -11.44 1.58 -6.67
C LYS A 52 -11.52 2.44 -7.93
N GLU A 53 -10.47 3.17 -8.22
CA GLU A 53 -10.29 4.01 -9.39
C GLU A 53 -8.79 4.02 -9.81
N PRO A 54 -8.43 4.34 -11.06
CA PRO A 54 -7.04 4.24 -11.53
C PRO A 54 -6.15 5.41 -11.09
N TYR A 55 -6.72 6.56 -10.76
CA TYR A 55 -6.01 7.82 -10.55
C TYR A 55 -5.03 7.77 -9.37
N ARG A 56 -5.33 6.95 -8.37
CA ARG A 56 -4.44 6.80 -7.22
C ARG A 56 -3.11 6.16 -7.60
N ILE A 57 -3.13 5.15 -8.45
CA ILE A 57 -1.90 4.52 -8.97
C ILE A 57 -1.17 5.50 -9.90
N GLU A 58 -1.89 6.19 -10.78
CA GLU A 58 -1.30 7.22 -11.65
C GLU A 58 -0.64 8.34 -10.83
N GLY A 59 -1.28 8.79 -9.75
CA GLY A 59 -0.68 9.75 -8.82
C GLY A 59 0.51 9.19 -8.05
N LYS A 60 0.49 7.92 -7.67
CA LYS A 60 1.61 7.27 -6.97
C LYS A 60 2.82 6.98 -7.86
N LYS A 61 2.67 6.97 -9.19
CA LYS A 61 3.80 6.91 -10.11
C LYS A 61 4.78 8.06 -9.90
N THR A 62 4.30 9.23 -9.46
CA THR A 62 5.16 10.38 -9.19
C THR A 62 6.30 10.06 -8.21
N MET A 63 6.07 9.16 -7.25
CA MET A 63 7.13 8.67 -6.36
C MET A 63 8.26 7.97 -7.12
N GLY A 64 7.93 7.14 -8.10
CA GLY A 64 8.93 6.46 -8.94
C GLY A 64 9.64 7.40 -9.91
N LEU A 65 8.89 8.36 -10.49
CA LEU A 65 9.45 9.37 -11.38
C LEU A 65 10.43 10.29 -10.63
N GLU A 66 10.02 10.77 -9.46
CA GLU A 66 10.84 11.63 -8.60
C GLU A 66 12.10 10.91 -8.12
N LEU A 67 11.96 9.63 -7.71
CA LEU A 67 13.11 8.81 -7.33
C LEU A 67 14.11 8.65 -8.48
N ALA A 68 13.64 8.35 -9.69
CA ALA A 68 14.49 8.22 -10.86
C ALA A 68 15.22 9.52 -11.21
N GLU A 69 14.52 10.65 -11.18
CA GLU A 69 15.10 11.97 -11.42
C GLU A 69 16.16 12.33 -10.38
N GLN A 70 15.85 12.19 -9.10
CA GLN A 70 16.75 12.54 -7.99
C GLN A 70 18.00 11.68 -7.94
N LEU A 71 17.93 10.44 -8.42
CA LEU A 71 19.07 9.54 -8.57
C LEU A 71 19.80 9.65 -9.93
N GLY A 72 19.49 10.70 -10.72
CA GLY A 72 20.14 10.91 -12.02
C GLY A 72 19.81 9.85 -13.06
N TRP A 73 18.57 9.33 -13.06
CA TRP A 73 18.04 8.31 -13.99
C TRP A 73 18.73 6.94 -13.88
N VAL A 74 19.39 6.68 -12.76
CA VAL A 74 19.97 5.38 -12.42
C VAL A 74 19.22 4.85 -11.20
N LEU A 75 18.42 3.80 -11.40
CA LEU A 75 17.63 3.22 -10.32
C LEU A 75 18.50 2.42 -9.34
N PRO A 76 18.11 2.33 -8.04
CA PRO A 76 18.80 1.53 -7.05
C PRO A 76 18.64 0.04 -7.34
N ASP A 77 19.48 -0.81 -6.75
CA ASP A 77 19.43 -2.26 -6.90
C ASP A 77 18.19 -2.87 -6.20
N ILE A 78 17.73 -2.23 -5.11
CA ILE A 78 16.65 -2.75 -4.27
C ILE A 78 15.87 -1.62 -3.61
N ILE A 79 14.56 -1.79 -3.50
CA ILE A 79 13.66 -0.87 -2.79
C ILE A 79 12.88 -1.66 -1.74
N PHE A 80 13.05 -1.32 -0.47
CA PHE A 80 12.21 -1.79 0.62
C PHE A 80 11.03 -0.85 0.79
N TYR A 81 9.81 -1.37 0.70
CA TYR A 81 8.62 -0.54 0.76
C TYR A 81 7.63 -1.03 1.83
N PRO A 82 7.27 -0.19 2.82
CA PRO A 82 6.23 -0.51 3.80
C PRO A 82 4.90 -0.73 3.09
N THR A 83 4.35 -1.92 3.20
CA THR A 83 3.27 -2.38 2.33
C THR A 83 1.99 -2.68 3.10
N GLY A 84 1.02 -1.77 3.03
CA GLY A 84 -0.37 -2.04 3.37
C GLY A 84 -1.17 -2.34 2.11
N GLY A 85 -1.88 -1.35 1.56
CA GLY A 85 -2.57 -1.45 0.26
C GLY A 85 -1.66 -1.48 -0.97
N GLY A 86 -0.35 -1.24 -0.80
CA GLY A 86 0.69 -1.42 -1.83
C GLY A 86 0.69 -0.40 -2.97
N THR A 87 -0.12 0.66 -2.90
CA THR A 87 -0.27 1.61 -4.02
C THR A 87 1.03 2.27 -4.45
N GLY A 88 1.92 2.59 -3.50
CA GLY A 88 3.23 3.17 -3.83
C GLY A 88 4.18 2.18 -4.47
N LEU A 89 4.22 0.93 -4.00
CA LEU A 89 5.00 -0.14 -4.60
C LEU A 89 4.56 -0.39 -6.05
N ILE A 90 3.24 -0.54 -6.26
CA ILE A 90 2.65 -0.73 -7.59
C ILE A 90 2.92 0.49 -8.48
N GLY A 91 2.75 1.71 -7.93
CA GLY A 91 2.97 2.97 -8.67
C GLY A 91 4.42 3.14 -9.11
N MET A 92 5.39 2.89 -8.23
CA MET A 92 6.82 2.93 -8.58
C MET A 92 7.16 1.89 -9.66
N TRP A 93 6.72 0.64 -9.49
CA TRP A 93 6.95 -0.40 -10.49
C TRP A 93 6.42 -0.02 -11.86
N LYS A 94 5.19 0.48 -11.91
CA LYS A 94 4.57 1.00 -13.15
C LYS A 94 5.37 2.16 -13.74
N ALA A 95 5.83 3.12 -12.92
CA ALA A 95 6.66 4.22 -13.37
C ALA A 95 7.96 3.73 -14.02
N PHE A 96 8.63 2.76 -13.41
CA PHE A 96 9.88 2.20 -13.97
C PHE A 96 9.65 1.47 -15.29
N GLU A 97 8.52 0.76 -15.44
CA GLU A 97 8.15 0.15 -16.73
C GLU A 97 7.93 1.20 -17.82
N GLU A 98 7.25 2.28 -17.50
CA GLU A 98 7.01 3.38 -18.45
C GLU A 98 8.30 4.11 -18.80
N LEU A 99 9.15 4.44 -17.82
CA LEU A 99 10.44 5.09 -18.05
C LEU A 99 11.38 4.26 -18.93
N GLU A 100 11.41 2.94 -18.72
CA GLU A 100 12.16 2.04 -19.59
C GLU A 100 11.58 2.02 -21.01
N SER A 101 10.24 1.95 -21.15
CA SER A 101 9.58 1.88 -22.44
C SER A 101 9.80 3.11 -23.32
N ILE A 102 9.98 4.29 -22.70
CA ILE A 102 10.29 5.54 -23.40
C ILE A 102 11.80 5.83 -23.49
N GLY A 103 12.64 4.92 -22.99
CA GLY A 103 14.10 5.00 -23.11
C GLY A 103 14.79 5.99 -22.17
N TRP A 104 14.14 6.43 -21.09
CA TRP A 104 14.74 7.34 -20.10
C TRP A 104 15.63 6.63 -19.09
N ILE A 105 15.34 5.35 -18.84
CA ILE A 105 16.19 4.47 -18.05
C ILE A 105 16.51 3.21 -18.85
N GLY A 106 17.57 2.49 -18.44
CA GLY A 106 17.90 1.18 -19.01
C GLY A 106 17.00 0.06 -18.47
N SER A 107 17.30 -1.17 -18.86
CA SER A 107 16.56 -2.37 -18.45
C SER A 107 16.81 -2.80 -17.00
N HIS A 108 17.73 -2.14 -16.29
CA HIS A 108 17.97 -2.38 -14.87
C HIS A 108 16.86 -1.75 -14.05
N ARG A 109 16.04 -2.57 -13.39
CA ARG A 109 15.02 -2.15 -12.46
C ARG A 109 15.30 -2.71 -11.06
N PRO A 110 14.89 -2.00 -9.99
CA PRO A 110 15.15 -2.46 -8.63
C PRO A 110 14.36 -3.72 -8.30
N ARG A 111 14.92 -4.52 -7.43
CA ARG A 111 14.18 -5.57 -6.74
C ARG A 111 13.21 -4.92 -5.76
N MET A 112 11.91 -5.18 -5.91
CA MET A 112 10.87 -4.62 -5.04
C MET A 112 10.66 -5.52 -3.84
N VAL A 113 10.81 -4.99 -2.63
CA VAL A 113 10.61 -5.74 -1.38
C VAL A 113 9.39 -5.19 -0.66
N ALA A 114 8.38 -6.05 -0.50
CA ALA A 114 7.21 -5.74 0.31
C ALA A 114 7.52 -6.00 1.79
N VAL A 115 7.46 -4.96 2.62
CA VAL A 115 7.68 -5.05 4.07
C VAL A 115 6.35 -4.92 4.79
N GLN A 116 5.97 -5.89 5.60
CA GLN A 116 4.77 -5.87 6.42
C GLN A 116 5.11 -6.06 7.91
N ALA A 117 4.15 -5.76 8.79
CA ALA A 117 4.28 -6.10 10.20
C ALA A 117 3.83 -7.56 10.42
N GLU A 118 4.51 -8.32 11.28
CA GLU A 118 4.17 -9.72 11.58
C GLU A 118 2.71 -9.90 12.01
N GLY A 119 2.16 -8.94 12.75
CA GLY A 119 0.76 -8.97 13.17
C GLY A 119 -0.27 -8.70 12.05
N CYS A 120 0.17 -8.35 10.84
CA CYS A 120 -0.68 -8.16 9.66
C CYS A 120 0.14 -8.32 8.36
N ALA A 121 0.42 -9.56 7.93
CA ALA A 121 1.33 -9.87 6.84
C ALA A 121 0.72 -10.75 5.73
N PRO A 122 -0.48 -10.42 5.18
CA PRO A 122 -1.14 -11.25 4.17
C PRO A 122 -0.33 -11.39 2.88
N ILE A 123 0.41 -10.34 2.47
CA ILE A 123 1.23 -10.37 1.25
C ILE A 123 2.46 -11.27 1.45
N VAL A 124 3.08 -11.22 2.62
CA VAL A 124 4.23 -12.08 2.95
C VAL A 124 3.80 -13.54 2.89
N LYS A 125 2.68 -13.89 3.57
CA LYS A 125 2.13 -15.24 3.55
C LYS A 125 1.84 -15.71 2.11
N ALA A 126 1.14 -14.91 1.31
CA ALA A 126 0.82 -15.26 -0.08
C ALA A 126 2.08 -15.43 -0.96
N TYR A 127 3.12 -14.63 -0.70
CA TYR A 127 4.40 -14.76 -1.40
C TYR A 127 5.09 -16.09 -1.06
N GLU A 128 5.15 -16.45 0.23
CA GLU A 128 5.74 -17.71 0.73
C GLU A 128 4.97 -18.94 0.25
N ASP A 129 3.64 -18.87 0.27
CA ASP A 129 2.76 -19.93 -0.22
C ASP A 129 2.77 -20.06 -1.76
N GLY A 130 3.38 -19.12 -2.48
CA GLY A 130 3.50 -19.13 -3.94
C GLY A 130 2.17 -18.84 -4.67
N VAL A 131 1.16 -18.30 -3.98
CA VAL A 131 -0.17 -18.00 -4.54
C VAL A 131 -0.23 -16.60 -5.16
N GLU A 132 -1.17 -16.37 -6.08
CA GLU A 132 -1.29 -15.10 -6.80
C GLU A 132 -2.09 -14.02 -6.05
N THR A 133 -2.89 -14.42 -5.07
CA THR A 133 -3.76 -13.55 -4.27
C THR A 133 -3.60 -13.87 -2.80
N ALA A 134 -3.76 -12.87 -1.94
CA ALA A 134 -3.64 -13.02 -0.51
C ALA A 134 -5.01 -13.31 0.14
N GLU A 135 -5.03 -14.25 1.08
CA GLU A 135 -6.18 -14.43 1.97
C GLU A 135 -6.26 -13.28 2.99
N ARG A 136 -7.48 -12.96 3.43
CA ARG A 136 -7.68 -11.98 4.49
C ARG A 136 -6.97 -12.42 5.77
N TRP A 137 -6.22 -11.49 6.37
CA TRP A 137 -5.51 -11.73 7.62
C TRP A 137 -6.44 -11.58 8.82
N GLU A 138 -6.58 -12.63 9.60
CA GLU A 138 -7.42 -12.63 10.81
C GLU A 138 -6.64 -12.10 12.02
N GLY A 139 -7.31 -11.35 12.90
CA GLY A 139 -6.72 -10.83 14.11
C GLY A 139 -5.63 -9.76 13.89
N ALA A 140 -5.70 -9.01 12.78
CA ALA A 140 -4.71 -8.01 12.42
C ALA A 140 -4.44 -7.01 13.55
N ASN A 141 -3.20 -6.98 14.04
CA ASN A 141 -2.77 -6.11 15.14
C ASN A 141 -1.30 -5.72 14.95
N THR A 142 -0.99 -4.42 14.93
CA THR A 142 0.36 -3.86 14.88
C THR A 142 0.34 -2.39 15.28
N ILE A 143 1.44 -1.88 15.84
CA ILE A 143 1.65 -0.45 16.10
C ILE A 143 1.73 0.36 14.79
N ALA A 144 2.14 -0.27 13.69
CA ALA A 144 2.25 0.35 12.37
C ALA A 144 0.87 0.44 11.68
N SER A 145 -0.02 1.27 12.21
CA SER A 145 -1.41 1.40 11.75
C SER A 145 -1.55 1.70 10.26
N GLY A 146 -0.59 2.41 9.67
CA GLY A 146 -0.59 2.77 8.23
C GLY A 146 -0.42 1.60 7.28
N ILE A 147 0.12 0.47 7.75
CA ILE A 147 0.28 -0.76 6.96
C ILE A 147 -0.58 -1.92 7.47
N ARG A 148 -1.45 -1.69 8.45
CA ARG A 148 -2.42 -2.67 8.95
C ARG A 148 -3.60 -2.82 8.00
N VAL A 149 -3.38 -3.51 6.91
CA VAL A 149 -4.38 -3.77 5.85
C VAL A 149 -4.58 -5.28 5.70
N PRO A 150 -5.62 -5.83 6.32
CA PRO A 150 -5.87 -7.28 6.32
C PRO A 150 -6.19 -7.87 4.96
N ALA A 151 -6.77 -7.07 4.07
CA ALA A 151 -7.14 -7.48 2.72
C ALA A 151 -6.86 -6.32 1.73
N ALA A 152 -5.73 -6.38 1.06
CA ALA A 152 -5.36 -5.40 0.04
C ALA A 152 -6.06 -5.74 -1.28
N ILE A 153 -6.80 -4.77 -1.86
CA ILE A 153 -7.50 -4.97 -3.14
C ILE A 153 -6.52 -5.26 -4.29
N GLY A 154 -5.31 -4.69 -4.22
CA GLY A 154 -4.27 -4.85 -5.23
C GLY A 154 -3.20 -5.89 -4.88
N ASP A 155 -3.51 -6.87 -4.06
CA ASP A 155 -2.59 -7.92 -3.60
C ASP A 155 -1.87 -8.62 -4.78
N PHE A 156 -2.61 -8.98 -5.83
CA PHE A 156 -2.09 -9.61 -7.04
C PHE A 156 -1.11 -8.69 -7.81
N LEU A 157 -1.31 -7.36 -7.79
CA LEU A 157 -0.38 -6.40 -8.39
C LEU A 157 0.90 -6.25 -7.57
N ILE A 158 0.77 -6.26 -6.24
CA ILE A 158 1.93 -6.25 -5.33
C ILE A 158 2.76 -7.51 -5.56
N LEU A 159 2.14 -8.68 -5.50
CA LEU A 159 2.80 -9.98 -5.67
C LEU A 159 3.46 -10.09 -7.04
N ARG A 160 2.80 -9.60 -8.10
CA ARG A 160 3.38 -9.54 -9.44
C ARG A 160 4.63 -8.67 -9.48
N ALA A 161 4.56 -7.43 -9.00
CA ALA A 161 5.70 -6.50 -8.99
C ALA A 161 6.89 -7.08 -8.20
N VAL A 162 6.64 -7.70 -7.04
CA VAL A 162 7.66 -8.36 -6.23
C VAL A 162 8.32 -9.52 -7.00
N ARG A 163 7.54 -10.39 -7.66
CA ARG A 163 8.07 -11.54 -8.41
C ARG A 163 8.78 -11.12 -9.69
N ASP A 164 8.18 -10.24 -10.48
CA ASP A 164 8.75 -9.77 -11.75
C ASP A 164 10.08 -9.03 -11.54
N SER A 165 10.19 -8.30 -10.43
CA SER A 165 11.44 -7.63 -10.02
C SER A 165 12.49 -8.59 -9.42
N ARG A 166 12.17 -9.87 -9.23
CA ARG A 166 12.98 -10.84 -8.47
C ARG A 166 13.22 -10.37 -7.02
N GLY A 167 12.27 -9.63 -6.47
CA GLY A 167 12.23 -9.20 -5.09
C GLY A 167 11.74 -10.29 -4.15
N PHE A 168 11.32 -9.86 -2.98
CA PHE A 168 10.77 -10.76 -1.95
C PHE A 168 9.80 -10.00 -1.04
N ALA A 169 9.15 -10.72 -0.15
CA ALA A 169 8.31 -10.14 0.89
C ALA A 169 8.84 -10.57 2.26
N ILE A 170 8.83 -9.64 3.23
CA ILE A 170 9.27 -9.89 4.61
C ILE A 170 8.30 -9.32 5.62
N ALA A 171 8.18 -9.98 6.76
CA ALA A 171 7.50 -9.47 7.93
C ALA A 171 8.52 -9.02 8.99
N VAL A 172 8.19 -7.95 9.71
CA VAL A 172 9.00 -7.37 10.78
C VAL A 172 8.14 -7.25 12.03
N ASP A 173 8.67 -7.63 13.19
CA ASP A 173 7.95 -7.50 14.46
C ASP A 173 7.84 -6.04 14.92
N ASP A 174 6.85 -5.76 15.76
CA ASP A 174 6.57 -4.41 16.25
C ASP A 174 7.72 -3.83 17.12
N ALA A 175 8.52 -4.66 17.77
CA ALA A 175 9.65 -4.20 18.56
C ALA A 175 10.77 -3.66 17.66
N ALA A 176 11.09 -4.38 16.58
CA ALA A 176 12.06 -3.94 15.58
C ALA A 176 11.58 -2.68 14.83
N ILE A 177 10.27 -2.57 14.54
CA ILE A 177 9.69 -1.35 13.95
C ILE A 177 9.88 -0.16 14.89
N GLN A 178 9.63 -0.35 16.18
CA GLN A 178 9.79 0.71 17.19
C GLN A 178 11.26 1.10 17.39
N GLU A 179 12.16 0.14 17.41
CA GLU A 179 13.60 0.39 17.54
C GLU A 179 14.13 1.22 16.36
N ALA A 180 13.79 0.83 15.12
CA ALA A 180 14.17 1.54 13.90
C ALA A 180 13.60 2.97 13.81
N GLN A 181 12.53 3.28 14.53
CA GLN A 181 11.96 4.63 14.57
C GLN A 181 12.79 5.59 15.47
N ILE A 182 13.54 5.04 16.43
CA ILE A 182 14.31 5.82 17.42
C ILE A 182 15.72 6.13 16.90
N GLU A 183 16.26 5.32 16.00
CA GLU A 183 17.55 5.55 15.31
C GLU A 183 17.45 6.71 14.30
#